data_29e62873681e1859e9a8fae4deb714b9
#
_entry.id   29e62873681e1859e9a8fae4deb714b9
#
_cell.length_a   1.000
_cell.length_b   1.000
_cell.length_c   1.000
_cell.angle_alpha   90.00
_cell.angle_beta   90.00
_cell.angle_gamma   90.00
#
_symmetry.space_group_name_H-M   'P 1'
#
loop_
_entity.id
_entity.type
_entity.pdbx_description
1 polymer ?
#
loop_
_entity_poly.entity_id
_entity_poly.type
_entity_poly.pdbx_seq_one_letter_code
_entity_poly.pdbx_strand_id
1 'polypeptide(L)'
;MSLNLLLKGQLRYLNQFYDVTAISGAGKDMDEVQNREQVKTQVIEMAREISPFQDLMALYRLYCYFKKEKPDIIHSITPKAGLLSMLAGKFAGVPIRMHTFTGLIFPSKKGIFKTVLIGMDRLLAGCATHIYPEGEGVKEDLIKYRITQKPLKMIANGNVNGIDTAYFNRNEISTGILENLKADLGIEENDFVFIFVGRLVRDKGINELIAAFSNINLNLNLKLLLVGP
;
A
#
# COMPACT_ATOMS: atom_id res chain seq x y z
N MET A 1 -6.61 -3.49 6.71
CA MET A 1 -5.13 -3.42 6.62
C MET A 1 -4.61 -2.23 5.80
N SER A 2 -4.91 -2.05 4.49
CA SER A 2 -4.32 -0.93 3.72
C SER A 2 -4.72 0.45 4.25
N LEU A 3 -6.01 0.69 4.55
CA LEU A 3 -6.44 1.94 5.17
C LEU A 3 -5.79 2.16 6.54
N ASN A 4 -5.67 1.11 7.34
CA ASN A 4 -5.11 1.18 8.68
C ASN A 4 -3.62 1.54 8.70
N LEU A 5 -2.84 0.97 7.78
CA LEU A 5 -1.39 1.13 7.74
C LEU A 5 -0.96 2.28 6.82
N LEU A 6 -1.49 2.33 5.58
CA LEU A 6 -1.02 3.27 4.57
C LEU A 6 -1.61 4.68 4.71
N LEU A 7 -2.75 4.84 5.39
CA LEU A 7 -3.41 6.14 5.56
C LEU A 7 -3.49 6.60 7.02
N LYS A 8 -2.60 6.08 7.88
CA LYS A 8 -2.55 6.45 9.30
C LYS A 8 -2.34 7.96 9.45
N GLY A 9 -3.28 8.63 10.12
CA GLY A 9 -3.28 10.08 10.33
C GLY A 9 -3.79 10.92 9.16
N GLN A 10 -3.75 10.41 7.93
CA GLN A 10 -4.22 11.15 6.75
C GLN A 10 -5.73 11.35 6.73
N LEU A 11 -6.50 10.32 7.09
CA LEU A 11 -7.97 10.41 7.05
C LEU A 11 -8.44 11.44 8.08
N ARG A 12 -7.89 11.45 9.28
CA ARG A 12 -8.19 12.45 10.31
C ARG A 12 -7.80 13.86 9.86
N TYR A 13 -6.65 14.01 9.21
CA TYR A 13 -6.22 15.29 8.67
C TYR A 13 -7.20 15.79 7.59
N LEU A 14 -7.56 14.93 6.64
CA LEU A 14 -8.50 15.28 5.58
C LEU A 14 -9.90 15.59 6.12
N ASN A 15 -10.32 14.93 7.19
CA ASN A 15 -11.62 15.15 7.83
C ASN A 15 -11.77 16.53 8.48
N GLN A 16 -10.68 17.30 8.60
CA GLN A 16 -10.73 18.71 9.02
C GLN A 16 -11.27 19.64 7.91
N PHE A 17 -11.19 19.19 6.66
CA PHE A 17 -11.54 20.00 5.48
C PHE A 17 -12.68 19.41 4.67
N TYR A 18 -12.94 18.11 4.80
CA TYR A 18 -13.91 17.35 4.00
C TYR A 18 -14.70 16.40 4.88
N ASP A 19 -15.90 16.02 4.48
CA ASP A 19 -16.65 14.91 5.08
C ASP A 19 -16.09 13.57 4.56
N VAL A 20 -15.22 12.95 5.33
CA VAL A 20 -14.48 11.76 4.90
C VAL A 20 -15.17 10.47 5.33
N THR A 21 -15.38 9.57 4.38
CA THR A 21 -15.84 8.20 4.64
C THR A 21 -14.81 7.17 4.17
N ALA A 22 -14.32 6.35 5.06
CA ALA A 22 -13.45 5.23 4.75
C ALA A 22 -14.26 3.99 4.35
N ILE A 23 -13.93 3.39 3.18
CA ILE A 23 -14.62 2.21 2.66
C ILE A 23 -13.66 1.02 2.61
N SER A 24 -13.99 -0.08 3.27
CA SER A 24 -13.21 -1.33 3.24
C SER A 24 -14.11 -2.53 3.61
N GLY A 25 -13.57 -3.74 3.56
CA GLY A 25 -14.20 -4.91 4.17
C GLY A 25 -14.25 -4.81 5.69
N ALA A 26 -15.12 -5.63 6.31
CA ALA A 26 -15.21 -5.72 7.77
C ALA A 26 -13.93 -6.26 8.42
N GLY A 27 -13.74 -5.98 9.70
CA GLY A 27 -12.68 -6.52 10.52
C GLY A 27 -12.03 -5.50 11.46
N LYS A 28 -11.18 -5.98 12.36
CA LYS A 28 -10.49 -5.18 13.38
C LYS A 28 -9.78 -3.95 12.82
N ASP A 29 -9.18 -4.06 11.64
CA ASP A 29 -8.53 -2.93 10.95
C ASP A 29 -9.49 -1.76 10.69
N MET A 30 -10.77 -2.04 10.40
CA MET A 30 -11.78 -1.01 10.14
C MET A 30 -12.20 -0.32 11.43
N ASP A 31 -12.38 -1.08 12.50
CA ASP A 31 -12.72 -0.55 13.83
C ASP A 31 -11.57 0.34 14.35
N GLU A 32 -10.32 -0.09 14.17
CA GLU A 32 -9.16 0.71 14.51
C GLU A 32 -9.11 2.03 13.71
N VAL A 33 -9.39 1.99 12.40
CA VAL A 33 -9.44 3.19 11.56
C VAL A 33 -10.54 4.14 12.07
N GLN A 34 -11.74 3.64 12.31
CA GLN A 34 -12.84 4.45 12.83
C GLN A 34 -12.47 5.16 14.13
N ASN A 35 -11.92 4.39 15.09
CA ASN A 35 -11.58 4.92 16.41
C ASN A 35 -10.40 5.91 16.37
N ARG A 36 -9.37 5.61 15.58
CA ARG A 36 -8.16 6.43 15.50
C ARG A 36 -8.35 7.68 14.65
N GLU A 37 -8.96 7.53 13.49
CA GLU A 37 -9.08 8.61 12.51
C GLU A 37 -10.31 9.49 12.73
N GLN A 38 -11.30 9.03 13.51
CA GLN A 38 -12.55 9.76 13.79
C GLN A 38 -13.31 10.14 12.50
N VAL A 39 -13.34 9.22 11.54
CA VAL A 39 -14.04 9.36 10.25
C VAL A 39 -15.22 8.40 10.17
N LYS A 40 -16.17 8.71 9.29
CA LYS A 40 -17.23 7.76 8.95
C LYS A 40 -16.64 6.52 8.29
N THR A 41 -17.23 5.37 8.55
CA THR A 41 -16.82 4.11 7.93
C THR A 41 -18.00 3.45 7.23
N GLN A 42 -17.73 2.84 6.07
CA GLN A 42 -18.70 2.04 5.34
C GLN A 42 -18.08 0.69 5.01
N VAL A 43 -18.73 -0.36 5.46
CA VAL A 43 -18.29 -1.73 5.14
C VAL A 43 -18.84 -2.16 3.79
N ILE A 44 -17.92 -2.47 2.87
CA ILE A 44 -18.22 -3.12 1.59
C ILE A 44 -17.15 -4.19 1.37
N GLU A 45 -17.59 -5.45 1.40
CA GLU A 45 -16.69 -6.59 1.24
C GLU A 45 -16.10 -6.65 -0.16
N MET A 46 -14.77 -6.72 -0.21
CA MET A 46 -13.98 -6.89 -1.43
C MET A 46 -12.96 -8.00 -1.21
N ALA A 47 -13.17 -9.16 -1.81
CA ALA A 47 -12.26 -10.29 -1.68
C ALA A 47 -10.85 -9.91 -2.14
N ARG A 48 -9.81 -10.38 -1.45
CA ARG A 48 -8.41 -10.13 -1.86
C ARG A 48 -8.04 -10.89 -3.13
N GLU A 49 -8.51 -12.13 -3.24
CA GLU A 49 -8.30 -12.98 -4.40
C GLU A 49 -9.27 -12.64 -5.53
N ILE A 50 -8.91 -12.98 -6.77
CA ILE A 50 -9.79 -12.79 -7.92
C ILE A 50 -10.99 -13.71 -7.78
N SER A 51 -12.17 -13.13 -7.59
CA SER A 51 -13.45 -13.83 -7.46
C SER A 51 -14.52 -13.11 -8.27
N PRO A 52 -14.77 -13.48 -9.52
CA PRO A 52 -15.61 -12.71 -10.44
C PRO A 52 -17.01 -12.42 -9.88
N PHE A 53 -17.64 -13.38 -9.23
CA PHE A 53 -18.99 -13.19 -8.66
C PHE A 53 -18.97 -12.20 -7.48
N GLN A 54 -18.01 -12.36 -6.55
CA GLN A 54 -17.88 -11.45 -5.41
C GLN A 54 -17.46 -10.05 -5.86
N ASP A 55 -16.61 -9.98 -6.91
CA ASP A 55 -16.16 -8.71 -7.48
C ASP A 55 -17.31 -7.96 -8.15
N LEU A 56 -18.19 -8.66 -8.87
CA LEU A 56 -19.39 -8.06 -9.45
C LEU A 56 -20.35 -7.57 -8.36
N MET A 57 -20.52 -8.34 -7.29
CA MET A 57 -21.33 -7.93 -6.16
C MET A 57 -20.76 -6.70 -5.44
N ALA A 58 -19.44 -6.67 -5.23
CA ALA A 58 -18.76 -5.52 -4.65
C ALA A 58 -18.87 -4.28 -5.55
N LEU A 59 -18.72 -4.43 -6.85
CA LEU A 59 -18.91 -3.37 -7.85
C LEU A 59 -20.33 -2.79 -7.76
N TYR A 60 -21.35 -3.66 -7.72
CA TYR A 60 -22.74 -3.25 -7.60
C TYR A 60 -23.01 -2.50 -6.28
N ARG A 61 -22.51 -3.01 -5.14
CA ARG A 61 -22.64 -2.35 -3.84
C ARG A 61 -21.98 -0.98 -3.81
N LEU A 62 -20.76 -0.86 -4.38
CA LEU A 62 -20.06 0.43 -4.52
C LEU A 62 -20.86 1.38 -5.40
N TYR A 63 -21.39 0.91 -6.53
CA TYR A 63 -22.23 1.73 -7.42
C TYR A 63 -23.47 2.26 -6.70
N CYS A 64 -24.22 1.40 -6.02
CA CYS A 64 -25.41 1.78 -5.25
C CYS A 64 -25.06 2.80 -4.14
N TYR A 65 -23.96 2.55 -3.44
CA TYR A 65 -23.47 3.46 -2.40
C TYR A 65 -23.12 4.84 -2.98
N PHE A 66 -22.34 4.90 -4.05
CA PHE A 66 -21.98 6.17 -4.69
C PHE A 66 -23.18 6.91 -5.31
N LYS A 67 -24.18 6.18 -5.81
CA LYS A 67 -25.44 6.78 -6.29
C LYS A 67 -26.25 7.40 -5.15
N LYS A 68 -26.24 6.77 -3.98
CA LYS A 68 -26.97 7.25 -2.81
C LYS A 68 -26.27 8.45 -2.16
N GLU A 69 -24.97 8.30 -1.85
CA GLU A 69 -24.20 9.30 -1.10
C GLU A 69 -23.70 10.45 -1.96
N LYS A 70 -23.60 10.27 -3.31
CA LYS A 70 -23.16 11.27 -4.29
C LYS A 70 -21.85 11.97 -3.89
N PRO A 71 -20.77 11.24 -3.61
CA PRO A 71 -19.52 11.86 -3.22
C PRO A 71 -18.95 12.69 -4.36
N ASP A 72 -18.36 13.85 -4.04
CA ASP A 72 -17.64 14.69 -5.00
C ASP A 72 -16.32 14.07 -5.42
N ILE A 73 -15.67 13.35 -4.50
CA ILE A 73 -14.35 12.76 -4.68
C ILE A 73 -14.36 11.32 -4.19
N ILE A 74 -13.79 10.41 -4.97
CA ILE A 74 -13.37 9.09 -4.50
C ILE A 74 -11.87 8.92 -4.71
N HIS A 75 -11.20 8.34 -3.74
CA HIS A 75 -9.76 8.02 -3.80
C HIS A 75 -9.50 6.58 -3.43
N SER A 76 -8.75 5.88 -4.23
CA SER A 76 -8.37 4.48 -4.00
C SER A 76 -6.86 4.29 -4.09
N ILE A 77 -6.33 3.30 -3.35
CA ILE A 77 -4.88 3.07 -3.20
C ILE A 77 -4.44 1.63 -3.45
N THR A 78 -5.37 0.70 -3.67
CA THR A 78 -5.04 -0.71 -3.91
C THR A 78 -5.55 -1.17 -5.28
N PRO A 79 -4.86 -2.09 -5.96
CA PRO A 79 -5.20 -2.44 -7.34
C PRO A 79 -6.64 -2.90 -7.53
N LYS A 80 -7.08 -3.91 -6.77
CA LYS A 80 -8.41 -4.49 -6.93
C LYS A 80 -9.54 -3.56 -6.48
N ALA A 81 -9.45 -3.02 -5.26
CA ALA A 81 -10.43 -2.05 -4.78
C ALA A 81 -10.40 -0.79 -5.65
N GLY A 82 -9.24 -0.42 -6.18
CA GLY A 82 -9.08 0.66 -7.15
C GLY A 82 -9.88 0.43 -8.42
N LEU A 83 -9.72 -0.73 -9.04
CA LEU A 83 -10.48 -1.07 -10.26
C LEU A 83 -12.00 -1.00 -10.02
N LEU A 84 -12.48 -1.65 -8.95
CA LEU A 84 -13.90 -1.68 -8.63
C LEU A 84 -14.45 -0.28 -8.29
N SER A 85 -13.71 0.51 -7.48
CA SER A 85 -14.13 1.86 -7.09
C SER A 85 -14.12 2.83 -8.28
N MET A 86 -13.10 2.76 -9.16
CA MET A 86 -13.04 3.65 -10.32
C MET A 86 -14.14 3.34 -11.34
N LEU A 87 -14.44 2.04 -11.57
CA LEU A 87 -15.55 1.60 -12.40
C LEU A 87 -16.89 2.06 -11.80
N ALA A 88 -17.15 1.73 -10.53
CA ALA A 88 -18.38 2.12 -9.84
C ALA A 88 -18.58 3.64 -9.85
N GLY A 89 -17.53 4.40 -9.53
CA GLY A 89 -17.56 5.85 -9.51
C GLY A 89 -17.82 6.47 -10.88
N LYS A 90 -17.24 5.91 -11.95
CA LYS A 90 -17.51 6.36 -13.32
C LYS A 90 -18.97 6.14 -13.69
N PHE A 91 -19.53 4.96 -13.43
CA PHE A 91 -20.94 4.66 -13.71
C PHE A 91 -21.91 5.42 -12.81
N ALA A 92 -21.53 5.69 -11.56
CA ALA A 92 -22.31 6.49 -10.63
C ALA A 92 -22.29 7.99 -10.97
N GLY A 93 -21.35 8.45 -11.80
CA GLY A 93 -21.18 9.86 -12.17
C GLY A 93 -20.37 10.68 -11.15
N VAL A 94 -19.56 10.04 -10.32
CA VAL A 94 -18.67 10.76 -9.38
C VAL A 94 -17.69 11.63 -10.17
N PRO A 95 -17.63 12.96 -9.92
CA PRO A 95 -16.87 13.86 -10.79
C PRO A 95 -15.35 13.67 -10.67
N ILE A 96 -14.82 13.49 -9.45
CA ILE A 96 -13.38 13.35 -9.22
C ILE A 96 -13.08 11.94 -8.73
N ARG A 97 -12.34 11.20 -9.54
CA ARG A 97 -11.97 9.81 -9.28
C ARG A 97 -10.46 9.68 -9.31
N MET A 98 -9.87 9.55 -8.12
CA MET A 98 -8.43 9.56 -7.90
C MET A 98 -7.93 8.15 -7.60
N HIS A 99 -6.80 7.77 -8.18
CA HIS A 99 -6.13 6.52 -7.85
C HIS A 99 -4.63 6.75 -7.62
N THR A 100 -4.13 6.23 -6.50
CA THR A 100 -2.69 6.19 -6.23
C THR A 100 -2.19 4.76 -6.46
N PHE A 101 -1.28 4.61 -7.41
CA PHE A 101 -0.57 3.35 -7.63
C PHE A 101 0.55 3.21 -6.59
N THR A 102 0.35 2.33 -5.60
CA THR A 102 1.31 2.03 -4.53
C THR A 102 2.27 0.90 -4.87
N GLY A 103 2.38 0.57 -6.14
CA GLY A 103 3.15 -0.52 -6.73
C GLY A 103 2.35 -1.21 -7.81
N LEU A 104 3.04 -1.96 -8.64
CA LEU A 104 2.46 -2.70 -9.75
C LEU A 104 2.72 -4.20 -9.57
N ILE A 105 1.70 -5.02 -9.82
CA ILE A 105 1.79 -6.48 -9.65
C ILE A 105 2.40 -7.14 -10.89
N PHE A 106 2.10 -6.61 -12.07
CA PHE A 106 2.43 -7.24 -13.34
C PHE A 106 3.93 -7.27 -13.71
N PRO A 107 4.83 -6.39 -13.22
CA PRO A 107 6.25 -6.47 -13.56
C PRO A 107 6.89 -7.81 -13.21
N SER A 108 6.50 -8.41 -12.08
CA SER A 108 6.98 -9.72 -11.62
C SER A 108 6.31 -10.93 -12.30
N LYS A 109 5.29 -10.71 -13.15
CA LYS A 109 4.51 -11.77 -13.81
C LYS A 109 4.93 -11.97 -15.26
N LYS A 110 4.59 -13.15 -15.82
CA LYS A 110 4.92 -13.54 -17.21
C LYS A 110 3.66 -14.02 -17.95
N GLY A 111 3.76 -14.09 -19.27
CA GLY A 111 2.73 -14.66 -20.15
C GLY A 111 1.40 -13.91 -20.12
N ILE A 112 0.32 -14.62 -20.39
CA ILE A 112 -1.05 -14.10 -20.52
C ILE A 112 -1.50 -13.38 -19.24
N PHE A 113 -1.12 -13.90 -18.07
CA PHE A 113 -1.49 -13.29 -16.80
C PHE A 113 -0.96 -11.87 -16.66
N LYS A 114 0.27 -11.61 -17.10
CA LYS A 114 0.83 -10.24 -17.15
C LYS A 114 -0.02 -9.32 -18.02
N THR A 115 -0.43 -9.80 -19.21
CA THR A 115 -1.25 -9.03 -20.15
C THR A 115 -2.61 -8.69 -19.58
N VAL A 116 -3.24 -9.63 -18.87
CA VAL A 116 -4.52 -9.41 -18.18
C VAL A 116 -4.37 -8.31 -17.11
N LEU A 117 -3.34 -8.38 -16.27
CA LEU A 117 -3.10 -7.38 -15.23
C LEU A 117 -2.86 -5.98 -15.84
N ILE A 118 -2.07 -5.88 -16.91
CA ILE A 118 -1.87 -4.63 -17.65
C ILE A 118 -3.22 -4.10 -18.18
N GLY A 119 -4.07 -4.98 -18.72
CA GLY A 119 -5.42 -4.62 -19.18
C GLY A 119 -6.30 -4.06 -18.04
N MET A 120 -6.25 -4.69 -16.87
CA MET A 120 -6.97 -4.25 -15.68
C MET A 120 -6.50 -2.87 -15.21
N ASP A 121 -5.18 -2.63 -15.14
CA ASP A 121 -4.63 -1.35 -14.75
C ASP A 121 -4.94 -0.24 -15.78
N ARG A 122 -4.95 -0.56 -17.08
CA ARG A 122 -5.41 0.37 -18.13
C ARG A 122 -6.88 0.71 -17.98
N LEU A 123 -7.73 -0.26 -17.68
CA LEU A 123 -9.16 -0.05 -17.43
C LEU A 123 -9.38 0.84 -16.21
N LEU A 124 -8.69 0.55 -15.11
CA LEU A 124 -8.70 1.38 -13.90
C LEU A 124 -8.29 2.82 -14.24
N ALA A 125 -7.15 2.98 -14.89
CA ALA A 125 -6.61 4.28 -15.29
C ALA A 125 -7.53 5.03 -16.24
N GLY A 126 -8.22 4.32 -17.14
CA GLY A 126 -9.24 4.89 -18.04
C GLY A 126 -10.49 5.39 -17.31
N CYS A 127 -10.82 4.79 -16.15
CA CYS A 127 -11.95 5.21 -15.31
C CYS A 127 -11.59 6.30 -14.31
N ALA A 128 -10.35 6.39 -13.85
CA ALA A 128 -9.86 7.45 -12.98
C ALA A 128 -9.80 8.79 -13.72
N THR A 129 -10.00 9.91 -13.00
CA THR A 129 -9.76 11.26 -13.53
C THR A 129 -8.33 11.72 -13.26
N HIS A 130 -7.78 11.32 -12.11
CA HIS A 130 -6.43 11.66 -11.67
C HIS A 130 -5.68 10.39 -11.23
N ILE A 131 -4.39 10.35 -11.58
CA ILE A 131 -3.52 9.21 -11.27
C ILE A 131 -2.25 9.75 -10.60
N TYR A 132 -1.92 9.15 -9.48
CA TYR A 132 -0.74 9.48 -8.69
C TYR A 132 0.14 8.24 -8.54
N PRO A 133 1.35 8.21 -9.14
CA PRO A 133 2.33 7.18 -8.81
C PRO A 133 2.95 7.47 -7.44
N GLU A 134 3.15 6.44 -6.63
CA GLU A 134 3.77 6.54 -5.32
C GLU A 134 5.26 6.94 -5.38
N GLY A 135 5.94 6.64 -6.48
CA GLY A 135 7.35 6.92 -6.65
C GLY A 135 7.76 6.91 -8.12
N GLU A 136 9.01 7.33 -8.39
CA GLU A 136 9.50 7.46 -9.78
C GLU A 136 9.52 6.12 -10.51
N GLY A 137 9.93 5.00 -9.86
CA GLY A 137 9.91 3.69 -10.49
C GLY A 137 8.52 3.23 -10.90
N VAL A 138 7.47 3.52 -10.09
CA VAL A 138 6.07 3.26 -10.47
C VAL A 138 5.66 4.12 -11.66
N LYS A 139 6.05 5.39 -11.66
CA LYS A 139 5.77 6.32 -12.76
C LYS A 139 6.42 5.87 -14.07
N GLU A 140 7.69 5.46 -14.03
CA GLU A 140 8.41 4.92 -15.20
C GLU A 140 7.72 3.67 -15.75
N ASP A 141 7.30 2.74 -14.89
CA ASP A 141 6.59 1.54 -15.31
C ASP A 141 5.20 1.87 -15.92
N LEU A 142 4.45 2.81 -15.35
CA LEU A 142 3.18 3.26 -15.91
C LEU A 142 3.36 3.83 -17.34
N ILE A 143 4.43 4.56 -17.59
CA ILE A 143 4.79 5.10 -18.90
C ILE A 143 5.25 3.98 -19.82
N LYS A 144 6.24 3.18 -19.40
CA LYS A 144 6.83 2.08 -20.17
C LYS A 144 5.80 1.09 -20.68
N TYR A 145 4.85 0.72 -19.82
CA TYR A 145 3.79 -0.23 -20.18
C TYR A 145 2.53 0.44 -20.75
N ARG A 146 2.59 1.75 -20.98
CA ARG A 146 1.48 2.54 -21.56
C ARG A 146 0.16 2.29 -20.83
N ILE A 147 0.20 2.34 -19.50
CA ILE A 147 -1.00 2.16 -18.67
C ILE A 147 -1.94 3.34 -18.83
N THR A 148 -1.40 4.55 -18.94
CA THR A 148 -2.18 5.77 -19.12
C THR A 148 -1.42 6.79 -19.97
N GLN A 149 -2.16 7.71 -20.58
CA GLN A 149 -1.64 8.93 -21.22
C GLN A 149 -1.92 10.19 -20.38
N LYS A 150 -2.57 10.03 -19.23
CA LYS A 150 -2.86 11.15 -18.34
C LYS A 150 -1.58 11.66 -17.71
N PRO A 151 -1.51 12.95 -17.34
CA PRO A 151 -0.41 13.48 -16.58
C PRO A 151 -0.18 12.69 -15.29
N LEU A 152 1.07 12.27 -15.07
CA LEU A 152 1.48 11.55 -13.87
C LEU A 152 2.24 12.51 -12.96
N LYS A 153 1.64 12.85 -11.84
CA LYS A 153 2.23 13.73 -10.84
C LYS A 153 2.41 12.96 -9.53
N MET A 154 3.66 12.86 -9.06
CA MET A 154 3.92 12.43 -7.69
C MET A 154 3.48 13.51 -6.70
N ILE A 155 2.94 13.08 -5.57
CA ILE A 155 2.63 14.00 -4.46
C ILE A 155 3.91 14.11 -3.60
N ALA A 156 4.37 15.33 -3.41
CA ALA A 156 5.63 15.63 -2.71
C ALA A 156 6.81 14.80 -3.27
N ASN A 157 7.54 14.12 -2.42
CA ASN A 157 8.70 13.29 -2.79
C ASN A 157 8.32 11.81 -3.04
N GLY A 158 7.04 11.52 -3.19
CA GLY A 158 6.55 10.15 -3.26
C GLY A 158 6.23 9.56 -1.88
N ASN A 159 5.93 8.26 -1.87
CA ASN A 159 5.35 7.54 -0.74
C ASN A 159 3.91 7.97 -0.39
N VAL A 160 3.10 7.02 0.08
CA VAL A 160 1.67 7.29 0.37
C VAL A 160 1.49 8.10 1.63
N ASN A 161 2.32 7.86 2.66
CA ASN A 161 2.11 8.46 3.99
C ASN A 161 3.37 9.04 4.66
N GLY A 162 4.52 8.98 4.01
CA GLY A 162 5.77 9.42 4.59
C GLY A 162 6.23 8.55 5.77
N ILE A 163 7.15 9.10 6.57
CA ILE A 163 7.70 8.46 7.76
C ILE A 163 7.60 9.45 8.92
N ASP A 164 7.10 8.99 10.05
CA ASP A 164 7.08 9.76 11.31
C ASP A 164 8.50 9.80 11.90
N THR A 165 9.25 10.87 11.57
CA THR A 165 10.63 11.05 12.03
C THR A 165 10.72 11.39 13.52
N ALA A 166 9.65 11.80 14.16
CA ALA A 166 9.62 11.97 15.61
C ALA A 166 9.55 10.61 16.31
N TYR A 167 8.70 9.70 15.79
CA TYR A 167 8.61 8.33 16.31
C TYR A 167 9.87 7.50 15.99
N PHE A 168 10.38 7.56 14.74
CA PHE A 168 11.59 6.85 14.31
C PHE A 168 12.84 7.71 14.57
N ASN A 169 13.04 8.11 15.82
CA ASN A 169 14.16 8.93 16.26
C ASN A 169 15.08 8.13 17.20
N ARG A 170 16.36 8.03 16.81
CA ARG A 170 17.36 7.32 17.62
C ARG A 170 17.49 7.90 19.02
N ASN A 171 17.29 9.20 19.19
CA ASN A 171 17.44 9.88 20.49
C ASN A 171 16.33 9.52 21.47
N GLU A 172 15.21 8.98 20.99
CA GLU A 172 14.09 8.51 21.83
C GLU A 172 14.31 7.10 22.39
N ILE A 173 15.37 6.40 21.92
CA ILE A 173 15.69 5.05 22.38
C ILE A 173 16.70 5.16 23.52
N SER A 174 16.30 4.76 24.73
CA SER A 174 17.21 4.74 25.86
C SER A 174 18.33 3.69 25.66
N THR A 175 19.54 4.02 26.13
CA THR A 175 20.70 3.12 26.05
C THR A 175 20.41 1.76 26.66
N GLY A 176 19.72 1.70 27.81
CA GLY A 176 19.38 0.43 28.46
C GLY A 176 18.44 -0.45 27.64
N ILE A 177 17.48 0.11 26.91
CA ILE A 177 16.65 -0.68 25.99
C ILE A 177 17.49 -1.29 24.86
N LEU A 178 18.42 -0.50 24.31
CA LEU A 178 19.28 -0.94 23.22
C LEU A 178 20.24 -2.04 23.70
N GLU A 179 20.85 -1.90 24.89
CA GLU A 179 21.75 -2.88 25.48
C GLU A 179 21.03 -4.21 25.78
N ASN A 180 19.84 -4.13 26.37
CA ASN A 180 19.02 -5.33 26.62
C ASN A 180 18.67 -6.05 25.30
N LEU A 181 18.22 -5.30 24.29
CA LEU A 181 17.90 -5.87 22.97
C LEU A 181 19.13 -6.54 22.33
N LYS A 182 20.31 -5.92 22.41
CA LYS A 182 21.55 -6.52 21.90
C LYS A 182 21.88 -7.80 22.66
N ALA A 183 21.74 -7.81 23.98
CA ALA A 183 21.98 -9.01 24.81
C ALA A 183 21.01 -10.13 24.45
N ASP A 184 19.70 -9.84 24.32
CA ASP A 184 18.66 -10.81 23.94
C ASP A 184 18.91 -11.43 22.56
N LEU A 185 19.46 -10.64 21.64
CA LEU A 185 19.84 -11.09 20.28
C LEU A 185 21.25 -11.66 20.19
N GLY A 186 21.99 -11.70 21.29
CA GLY A 186 23.36 -12.16 21.36
C GLY A 186 24.31 -11.31 20.49
N ILE A 187 24.07 -10.02 20.36
CA ILE A 187 24.89 -9.09 19.57
C ILE A 187 26.00 -8.52 20.48
N GLU A 188 27.23 -8.74 20.07
CA GLU A 188 28.42 -8.24 20.76
C GLU A 188 28.92 -6.92 20.14
N GLU A 189 29.80 -6.21 20.84
CA GLU A 189 30.28 -4.89 20.41
C GLU A 189 31.03 -4.91 19.07
N ASN A 190 31.73 -6.00 18.79
CA ASN A 190 32.52 -6.18 17.56
C ASN A 190 31.76 -6.90 16.44
N ASP A 191 30.47 -7.19 16.63
CA ASP A 191 29.66 -7.82 15.60
C ASP A 191 29.29 -6.83 14.50
N PHE A 192 29.43 -7.24 13.24
CA PHE A 192 28.85 -6.52 12.12
C PHE A 192 27.45 -7.06 11.80
N VAL A 193 26.44 -6.23 12.02
CA VAL A 193 25.05 -6.65 11.95
C VAL A 193 24.39 -6.14 10.68
N PHE A 194 23.94 -7.07 9.82
CA PHE A 194 23.02 -6.79 8.73
C PHE A 194 21.59 -6.90 9.26
N ILE A 195 20.71 -6.02 8.82
CA ILE A 195 19.29 -6.08 9.15
C ILE A 195 18.43 -6.06 7.87
N PHE A 196 17.49 -6.99 7.79
CA PHE A 196 16.41 -6.98 6.82
C PHE A 196 15.10 -6.71 7.54
N VAL A 197 14.33 -5.72 7.07
CA VAL A 197 13.00 -5.40 7.59
C VAL A 197 11.96 -5.55 6.48
N GLY A 198 11.02 -6.49 6.67
CA GLY A 198 9.98 -6.74 5.67
C GLY A 198 9.32 -8.11 5.84
N ARG A 199 8.30 -8.39 5.02
CA ARG A 199 7.68 -9.72 5.02
C ARG A 199 8.71 -10.78 4.62
N LEU A 200 8.77 -11.89 5.35
CA LEU A 200 9.71 -12.98 5.09
C LEU A 200 9.20 -13.90 3.98
N VAL A 201 9.05 -13.34 2.78
CA VAL A 201 8.50 -14.02 1.60
C VAL A 201 9.45 -13.91 0.41
N ARG A 202 9.33 -14.87 -0.52
CA ARG A 202 10.23 -15.00 -1.68
C ARG A 202 10.32 -13.73 -2.55
N ASP A 203 9.21 -13.02 -2.75
CA ASP A 203 9.15 -11.80 -3.56
C ASP A 203 9.91 -10.61 -2.95
N LYS A 204 10.36 -10.73 -1.70
CA LYS A 204 11.22 -9.77 -1.01
C LYS A 204 12.71 -10.11 -1.06
N GLY A 205 13.08 -11.15 -1.80
CA GLY A 205 14.48 -11.53 -1.98
C GLY A 205 15.11 -12.22 -0.76
N ILE A 206 14.29 -12.80 0.14
CA ILE A 206 14.82 -13.40 1.37
C ILE A 206 15.75 -14.60 1.10
N ASN A 207 15.44 -15.41 0.06
CA ASN A 207 16.28 -16.55 -0.29
C ASN A 207 17.62 -16.09 -0.86
N GLU A 208 17.61 -15.06 -1.68
CA GLU A 208 18.79 -14.45 -2.26
C GLU A 208 19.66 -13.79 -1.18
N LEU A 209 19.02 -13.13 -0.20
CA LEU A 209 19.71 -12.54 0.95
C LEU A 209 20.42 -13.60 1.80
N ILE A 210 19.73 -14.69 2.16
CA ILE A 210 20.31 -15.78 2.94
C ILE A 210 21.46 -16.43 2.17
N ALA A 211 21.29 -16.71 0.88
CA ALA A 211 22.34 -17.27 0.05
C ALA A 211 23.55 -16.33 -0.07
N ALA A 212 23.32 -15.04 -0.25
CA ALA A 212 24.42 -14.07 -0.28
C ALA A 212 25.14 -13.98 1.06
N PHE A 213 24.41 -13.93 2.18
CA PHE A 213 24.98 -13.88 3.51
C PHE A 213 25.82 -15.12 3.83
N SER A 214 25.34 -16.31 3.46
CA SER A 214 26.05 -17.58 3.67
C SER A 214 27.38 -17.69 2.89
N ASN A 215 27.51 -16.92 1.81
CA ASN A 215 28.73 -16.89 0.98
C ASN A 215 29.71 -15.78 1.37
N ILE A 216 29.42 -14.98 2.38
CA ILE A 216 30.35 -13.96 2.86
C ILE A 216 31.48 -14.66 3.62
N ASN A 217 32.68 -14.52 3.09
CA ASN A 217 33.90 -15.06 3.72
C ASN A 217 34.80 -13.90 4.17
N LEU A 218 34.43 -13.31 5.31
CA LEU A 218 35.19 -12.25 5.95
C LEU A 218 35.61 -12.68 7.35
N ASN A 219 36.81 -12.25 7.79
CA ASN A 219 37.28 -12.46 9.18
C ASN A 219 36.57 -11.51 10.16
N LEU A 220 35.24 -11.47 10.10
CA LEU A 220 34.37 -10.63 10.93
C LEU A 220 33.29 -11.48 11.57
N ASN A 221 32.91 -11.12 12.78
CA ASN A 221 31.72 -11.69 13.41
C ASN A 221 30.48 -11.07 12.74
N LEU A 222 29.86 -11.84 11.84
CA LEU A 222 28.71 -11.38 11.06
C LEU A 222 27.40 -11.91 11.66
N LYS A 223 26.42 -11.03 11.78
CA LYS A 223 25.06 -11.38 12.19
C LYS A 223 24.04 -10.87 11.18
N LEU A 224 23.02 -11.66 10.93
CA LEU A 224 21.88 -11.27 10.07
C LEU A 224 20.60 -11.28 10.91
N LEU A 225 19.99 -10.12 11.07
CA LEU A 225 18.68 -9.96 11.69
C LEU A 225 17.60 -9.94 10.62
N LEU A 226 16.60 -10.80 10.78
CA LEU A 226 15.43 -10.87 9.91
C LEU A 226 14.20 -10.41 10.72
N VAL A 227 13.65 -9.25 10.39
CA VAL A 227 12.54 -8.63 11.12
C VAL A 227 11.31 -8.54 10.21
N GLY A 228 10.27 -9.26 10.58
CA GLY A 228 9.01 -9.21 9.86
C GLY A 228 8.12 -10.43 10.06
N PRO A 229 6.84 -10.34 9.61
CA PRO A 229 5.91 -11.46 9.63
C PRO A 229 6.18 -12.48 8.53
#